data_2d66590c2ab7594551089368a87728aa
#
_entry.id   2d66590c2ab7594551089368a87728aa
#
_cell.length_a   1.000
_cell.length_b   1.000
_cell.length_c   1.000
_cell.angle_alpha   90.00
_cell.angle_beta   90.00
_cell.angle_gamma   90.00
#
_symmetry.space_group_name_H-M   'P 1'
#
loop_
_entity.id
_entity.type
_entity.pdbx_description
1 polymer ?
#
loop_
_entity_poly.entity_id
_entity_poly.type
_entity_poly.pdbx_seq_one_letter_code
_entity_poly.pdbx_strand_id
1 'polypeptide(L)'
;MKIFYSEEHRNHYPLFEVFDGGIRVPYYENPDRMDRILAALKVAPWAEFAEPEDFGLDPILAVHDAGYIKFLASCWDDWLDSDPEAAASPETHTFLPATFALRRKARPTSTVRGRGGYYMMDLSACIVAGTYKAALTSTNIALSAANSSFIFQNSSFALCRPPGHHAGKDYAGGYCFINNASVAANWLTQKGKTAILDIDYHAGNGTQDIFYERDDVLTISIHGDP
;
A
#
# COMPACT_ATOMS: atom_id res chain seq x y z
N MET A 1 21.09 -1.96 13.40
CA MET A 1 19.77 -1.35 13.08
C MET A 1 18.81 -2.47 12.75
N LYS A 2 17.64 -2.50 13.39
CA LYS A 2 16.61 -3.50 13.05
C LYS A 2 15.99 -3.20 11.68
N ILE A 3 15.82 -4.25 10.88
CA ILE A 3 15.20 -4.23 9.55
C ILE A 3 14.02 -5.18 9.61
N PHE A 4 12.82 -4.64 9.50
CA PHE A 4 11.60 -5.44 9.46
C PHE A 4 11.26 -5.79 8.01
N TYR A 5 11.01 -7.07 7.76
CA TYR A 5 10.78 -7.62 6.43
C TYR A 5 9.93 -8.89 6.50
N SER A 6 9.19 -9.21 5.45
CA SER A 6 8.50 -10.48 5.27
C SER A 6 8.49 -10.89 3.80
N GLU A 7 8.55 -12.19 3.53
CA GLU A 7 8.42 -12.77 2.17
C GLU A 7 6.98 -12.67 1.62
N GLU A 8 6.00 -12.31 2.44
CA GLU A 8 4.59 -12.20 2.02
C GLU A 8 4.38 -11.24 0.84
N HIS A 9 5.26 -10.26 0.68
CA HIS A 9 5.22 -9.33 -0.46
C HIS A 9 5.24 -10.03 -1.82
N ARG A 10 5.80 -11.25 -1.93
CA ARG A 10 5.91 -12.00 -3.18
C ARG A 10 4.56 -12.45 -3.72
N ASN A 11 3.57 -12.57 -2.86
CA ASN A 11 2.22 -12.93 -3.23
C ASN A 11 1.47 -11.79 -3.95
N HIS A 12 1.99 -10.56 -3.87
CA HIS A 12 1.55 -9.45 -4.70
C HIS A 12 2.46 -9.34 -5.93
N TYR A 13 2.07 -10.00 -7.03
CA TYR A 13 2.83 -9.96 -8.27
C TYR A 13 1.89 -9.98 -9.49
N PRO A 14 1.27 -8.85 -9.82
CA PRO A 14 0.54 -8.69 -11.07
C PRO A 14 1.46 -8.95 -12.26
N LEU A 15 0.95 -9.61 -13.29
CA LEU A 15 1.75 -9.92 -14.49
C LEU A 15 1.96 -8.70 -15.38
N PHE A 16 1.04 -7.75 -15.32
CA PHE A 16 1.06 -6.55 -16.17
C PHE A 16 0.32 -5.40 -15.52
N GLU A 17 0.55 -4.23 -16.06
CA GLU A 17 -0.21 -3.01 -15.85
C GLU A 17 -0.52 -2.33 -17.18
N VAL A 18 -1.38 -1.31 -17.16
CA VAL A 18 -1.67 -0.49 -18.32
C VAL A 18 -1.03 0.89 -18.09
N PHE A 19 -0.11 1.23 -18.97
CA PHE A 19 0.66 2.47 -18.94
C PHE A 19 0.09 3.50 -19.91
N ASP A 20 0.73 4.67 -20.03
CA ASP A 20 0.32 5.76 -20.90
C ASP A 20 -0.04 5.30 -22.32
N GLY A 21 -1.14 5.84 -22.87
CA GLY A 21 -1.65 5.46 -24.17
C GLY A 21 -2.37 4.12 -24.20
N GLY A 22 -2.66 3.49 -23.05
CA GLY A 22 -3.33 2.19 -22.97
C GLY A 22 -2.44 1.00 -23.31
N ILE A 23 -1.12 1.17 -23.23
CA ILE A 23 -0.15 0.11 -23.55
C ILE A 23 -0.04 -0.83 -22.36
N ARG A 24 -0.24 -2.14 -22.61
CA ARG A 24 0.01 -3.19 -21.63
C ARG A 24 1.52 -3.45 -21.52
N VAL A 25 2.05 -3.29 -20.33
CA VAL A 25 3.47 -3.51 -20.02
C VAL A 25 3.61 -4.47 -18.83
N PRO A 26 4.78 -5.14 -18.66
CA PRO A 26 5.05 -5.89 -17.43
C PRO A 26 4.92 -4.98 -16.20
N TYR A 27 4.45 -5.55 -15.07
CA TYR A 27 4.29 -4.80 -13.83
C TYR A 27 5.64 -4.31 -13.30
N TYR A 28 5.82 -2.99 -13.22
CA TYR A 28 7.12 -2.41 -12.86
C TYR A 28 7.45 -2.55 -11.38
N GLU A 29 6.44 -2.42 -10.51
CA GLU A 29 6.61 -2.60 -9.07
C GLU A 29 6.58 -4.10 -8.72
N ASN A 30 7.64 -4.82 -9.03
CA ASN A 30 7.77 -6.27 -8.90
C ASN A 30 8.71 -6.69 -7.74
N PRO A 31 8.74 -7.98 -7.35
CA PRO A 31 9.57 -8.47 -6.25
C PRO A 31 11.07 -8.28 -6.42
N ASP A 32 11.59 -8.15 -7.65
CA ASP A 32 13.04 -8.01 -7.92
C ASP A 32 13.65 -6.79 -7.22
N ARG A 33 12.87 -5.70 -7.05
CA ARG A 33 13.30 -4.53 -6.29
C ARG A 33 13.68 -4.91 -4.86
N MET A 34 12.85 -5.73 -4.21
CA MET A 34 13.09 -6.20 -2.85
C MET A 34 14.32 -7.11 -2.78
N ASP A 35 14.48 -7.99 -3.75
CA ASP A 35 15.63 -8.91 -3.81
C ASP A 35 16.96 -8.16 -3.89
N ARG A 36 17.00 -7.09 -4.69
CA ARG A 36 18.20 -6.22 -4.81
C ARG A 36 18.51 -5.50 -3.50
N ILE A 37 17.49 -4.94 -2.85
CA ILE A 37 17.66 -4.25 -1.56
C ILE A 37 18.10 -5.24 -0.48
N LEU A 38 17.46 -6.41 -0.40
CA LEU A 38 17.81 -7.47 0.55
C LEU A 38 19.25 -7.97 0.36
N ALA A 39 19.68 -8.17 -0.89
CA ALA A 39 21.06 -8.60 -1.17
C ALA A 39 22.08 -7.59 -0.62
N ALA A 40 21.82 -6.29 -0.76
CA ALA A 40 22.68 -5.25 -0.21
C ALA A 40 22.65 -5.19 1.33
N LEU A 41 21.46 -5.36 1.93
CA LEU A 41 21.30 -5.31 3.38
C LEU A 41 21.87 -6.55 4.09
N LYS A 42 21.78 -7.75 3.49
CA LYS A 42 22.29 -9.00 4.08
C LYS A 42 23.80 -9.02 4.28
N VAL A 43 24.56 -8.23 3.52
CA VAL A 43 26.02 -8.11 3.69
C VAL A 43 26.43 -6.94 4.60
N ALA A 44 25.49 -6.14 5.06
CA ALA A 44 25.77 -5.00 5.92
C ALA A 44 25.94 -5.45 7.38
N PRO A 45 27.09 -5.20 8.03
CA PRO A 45 27.39 -5.74 9.37
C PRO A 45 26.52 -5.16 10.49
N TRP A 46 25.79 -4.08 10.22
CA TRP A 46 24.89 -3.42 11.16
C TRP A 46 23.41 -3.86 11.00
N ALA A 47 23.09 -4.68 10.00
CA ALA A 47 21.73 -5.10 9.69
C ALA A 47 21.32 -6.29 10.57
N GLU A 48 20.18 -6.17 11.24
CA GLU A 48 19.54 -7.21 12.04
C GLU A 48 18.12 -7.40 11.55
N PHE A 49 17.83 -8.51 10.90
CA PHE A 49 16.51 -8.80 10.35
C PHE A 49 15.54 -9.32 11.41
N ALA A 50 14.29 -8.86 11.32
CA ALA A 50 13.20 -9.30 12.17
C ALA A 50 11.90 -9.40 11.36
N GLU A 51 11.07 -10.37 11.73
CA GLU A 51 9.70 -10.47 11.22
C GLU A 51 8.81 -9.40 11.85
N PRO A 52 7.79 -8.90 11.15
CA PRO A 52 6.83 -7.97 11.72
C PRO A 52 5.90 -8.65 12.73
N GLU A 53 5.47 -7.88 13.72
CA GLU A 53 4.36 -8.24 14.60
C GLU A 53 3.02 -8.00 13.88
N ASP A 54 1.96 -8.69 14.31
CA ASP A 54 0.59 -8.43 13.84
C ASP A 54 -0.10 -7.43 14.76
N PHE A 55 -0.46 -6.27 14.22
CA PHE A 55 -1.16 -5.20 14.94
C PHE A 55 -2.69 -5.24 14.72
N GLY A 56 -3.19 -6.18 13.93
CA GLY A 56 -4.60 -6.23 13.55
C GLY A 56 -5.02 -5.08 12.63
N LEU A 57 -6.33 -4.87 12.53
CA LEU A 57 -6.90 -3.87 11.63
C LEU A 57 -7.10 -2.48 12.27
N ASP A 58 -7.12 -2.37 13.59
CA ASP A 58 -7.46 -1.11 14.28
C ASP A 58 -6.55 0.07 13.87
N PRO A 59 -5.20 -0.07 13.78
CA PRO A 59 -4.36 1.02 13.33
C PRO A 59 -4.64 1.45 11.87
N ILE A 60 -5.03 0.50 11.02
CA ILE A 60 -5.36 0.74 9.61
C ILE A 60 -6.70 1.48 9.50
N LEU A 61 -7.71 1.03 10.24
CA LEU A 61 -9.04 1.64 10.27
C LEU A 61 -9.04 3.03 10.92
N ALA A 62 -8.04 3.36 11.72
CA ALA A 62 -7.84 4.71 12.24
C ALA A 62 -7.41 5.73 11.16
N VAL A 63 -6.95 5.26 10.01
CA VAL A 63 -6.45 6.08 8.90
C VAL A 63 -7.33 5.93 7.66
N HIS A 64 -7.71 4.71 7.32
CA HIS A 64 -8.45 4.37 6.11
C HIS A 64 -9.94 4.13 6.38
N ASP A 65 -10.76 4.45 5.38
CA ASP A 65 -12.21 4.16 5.41
C ASP A 65 -12.49 2.64 5.49
N ALA A 66 -13.41 2.26 6.37
CA ALA A 66 -13.72 0.85 6.60
C ALA A 66 -14.34 0.17 5.35
N GLY A 67 -15.10 0.91 4.54
CA GLY A 67 -15.66 0.39 3.27
C GLY A 67 -14.56 0.14 2.24
N TYR A 68 -13.55 1.01 2.22
CA TYR A 68 -12.37 0.83 1.37
C TYR A 68 -11.54 -0.40 1.77
N ILE A 69 -11.24 -0.57 3.05
CA ILE A 69 -10.50 -1.74 3.55
C ILE A 69 -11.28 -3.03 3.30
N LYS A 70 -12.62 -2.99 3.49
CA LYS A 70 -13.49 -4.13 3.15
C LYS A 70 -13.45 -4.44 1.64
N PHE A 71 -13.44 -3.42 0.78
CA PHE A 71 -13.29 -3.61 -0.65
C PHE A 71 -11.97 -4.30 -0.99
N LEU A 72 -10.85 -3.85 -0.46
CA LEU A 72 -9.55 -4.49 -0.69
C LEU A 72 -9.54 -5.96 -0.24
N ALA A 73 -10.17 -6.25 0.89
CA ALA A 73 -10.23 -7.59 1.47
C ALA A 73 -11.03 -8.58 0.63
N SER A 74 -12.10 -8.13 -0.04
CA SER A 74 -13.02 -9.02 -0.78
C SER A 74 -12.93 -8.90 -2.30
N CYS A 75 -12.24 -7.88 -2.80
CA CYS A 75 -12.26 -7.50 -4.21
C CYS A 75 -11.88 -8.64 -5.16
N TRP A 76 -10.84 -9.38 -4.82
CA TRP A 76 -10.35 -10.48 -5.64
C TRP A 76 -11.37 -11.61 -5.76
N ASP A 77 -11.88 -12.08 -4.63
CA ASP A 77 -12.84 -13.18 -4.58
C ASP A 77 -14.19 -12.77 -5.22
N ASP A 78 -14.70 -11.58 -4.89
CA ASP A 78 -15.90 -11.02 -5.50
C ASP A 78 -15.78 -10.87 -7.03
N TRP A 79 -14.57 -10.62 -7.52
CA TRP A 79 -14.33 -10.54 -8.95
C TRP A 79 -14.34 -11.91 -9.59
N LEU A 80 -13.66 -12.91 -9.03
CA LEU A 80 -13.68 -14.28 -9.53
C LEU A 80 -15.11 -14.84 -9.55
N ASP A 81 -15.90 -14.56 -8.52
CA ASP A 81 -17.32 -14.97 -8.46
C ASP A 81 -18.16 -14.34 -9.58
N SER A 82 -17.77 -13.18 -10.08
CA SER A 82 -18.50 -12.45 -11.13
C SER A 82 -17.95 -12.64 -12.54
N ASP A 83 -16.77 -13.26 -12.69
CA ASP A 83 -16.04 -13.40 -13.95
C ASP A 83 -15.55 -14.84 -14.15
N PRO A 84 -16.36 -15.70 -14.84
CA PRO A 84 -15.98 -17.11 -15.05
C PRO A 84 -14.67 -17.34 -15.82
N GLU A 85 -14.27 -16.40 -16.67
CA GLU A 85 -13.00 -16.49 -17.41
C GLU A 85 -11.82 -16.28 -16.47
N ALA A 86 -11.89 -15.26 -15.64
CA ALA A 86 -10.89 -15.02 -14.60
C ALA A 86 -10.85 -16.16 -13.57
N ALA A 87 -12.02 -16.70 -13.18
CA ALA A 87 -12.11 -17.82 -12.26
C ALA A 87 -11.49 -19.13 -12.82
N ALA A 88 -11.52 -19.33 -14.14
CA ALA A 88 -10.93 -20.51 -14.78
C ALA A 88 -9.39 -20.52 -14.80
N SER A 89 -8.75 -19.35 -14.74
CA SER A 89 -7.28 -19.22 -14.75
C SER A 89 -6.82 -17.98 -13.97
N PRO A 90 -7.07 -17.93 -12.65
CA PRO A 90 -6.84 -16.75 -11.84
C PRO A 90 -5.36 -16.32 -11.81
N GLU A 91 -4.43 -17.25 -11.97
CA GLU A 91 -2.99 -16.97 -11.98
C GLU A 91 -2.53 -16.15 -13.19
N THR A 92 -3.34 -16.09 -14.27
CA THR A 92 -3.05 -15.32 -15.49
C THR A 92 -3.79 -13.99 -15.54
N HIS A 93 -4.62 -13.71 -14.54
CA HIS A 93 -5.50 -12.56 -14.52
C HIS A 93 -5.10 -11.54 -13.44
N THR A 94 -5.53 -10.31 -13.67
CA THR A 94 -5.30 -9.18 -12.77
C THR A 94 -6.54 -8.32 -12.74
N PHE A 95 -7.07 -8.03 -11.56
CA PHE A 95 -8.18 -7.09 -11.44
C PHE A 95 -7.69 -5.66 -11.65
N LEU A 96 -8.20 -5.05 -12.69
CA LEU A 96 -7.83 -3.70 -13.13
C LEU A 96 -9.07 -2.99 -13.66
N PRO A 97 -9.90 -2.39 -12.80
CA PRO A 97 -11.14 -1.77 -13.22
C PRO A 97 -10.87 -0.41 -13.89
N ALA A 98 -11.27 -0.28 -15.15
CA ALA A 98 -11.23 0.96 -15.92
C ALA A 98 -12.60 1.67 -15.85
N THR A 99 -13.03 2.06 -14.67
CA THR A 99 -14.30 2.76 -14.44
C THR A 99 -14.06 4.09 -13.75
N PHE A 100 -15.02 5.00 -13.88
CA PHE A 100 -14.91 6.36 -13.35
C PHE A 100 -15.98 6.59 -12.29
N ALA A 101 -15.58 7.16 -11.15
CA ALA A 101 -16.50 7.59 -10.13
C ALA A 101 -16.32 9.07 -9.82
N LEU A 102 -17.44 9.78 -9.66
CA LEU A 102 -17.44 11.14 -9.13
C LEU A 102 -17.33 11.07 -7.61
N ARG A 103 -16.14 10.95 -7.08
CA ARG A 103 -15.84 10.66 -5.67
C ARG A 103 -16.71 11.44 -4.66
N ARG A 104 -16.89 12.73 -4.86
CA ARG A 104 -17.68 13.58 -3.92
C ARG A 104 -19.20 13.36 -3.97
N LYS A 105 -19.73 12.76 -5.04
CA LYS A 105 -21.17 12.57 -5.26
C LYS A 105 -21.55 11.14 -5.58
N ALA A 106 -20.59 10.30 -5.86
CA ALA A 106 -20.83 8.89 -6.17
C ALA A 106 -21.01 8.06 -4.90
N ARG A 107 -21.72 6.95 -5.03
CA ARG A 107 -21.77 5.90 -4.02
C ARG A 107 -21.14 4.65 -4.61
N PRO A 108 -20.44 3.84 -3.81
CA PRO A 108 -19.99 2.53 -4.25
C PRO A 108 -21.19 1.73 -4.76
N THR A 109 -21.03 1.14 -5.93
CA THR A 109 -22.08 0.26 -6.50
C THR A 109 -22.00 -1.13 -5.85
N SER A 110 -23.02 -1.97 -6.09
CA SER A 110 -23.01 -3.36 -5.62
C SER A 110 -22.04 -4.25 -6.39
N THR A 111 -21.69 -3.89 -7.64
CA THR A 111 -20.78 -4.69 -8.46
C THR A 111 -19.32 -4.45 -8.08
N VAL A 112 -18.51 -5.49 -8.13
CA VAL A 112 -17.05 -5.38 -7.83
C VAL A 112 -16.34 -4.40 -8.77
N ARG A 113 -16.67 -4.42 -10.07
CA ARG A 113 -16.09 -3.48 -11.06
C ARG A 113 -16.45 -2.04 -10.74
N GLY A 114 -17.69 -1.77 -10.36
CA GLY A 114 -18.12 -0.44 -9.97
C GLY A 114 -17.49 0.04 -8.66
N ARG A 115 -17.34 -0.85 -7.67
CA ARG A 115 -16.58 -0.56 -6.43
C ARG A 115 -15.10 -0.30 -6.74
N GLY A 116 -14.50 -1.08 -7.65
CA GLY A 116 -13.15 -0.82 -8.12
C GLY A 116 -13.00 0.57 -8.71
N GLY A 117 -13.89 1.00 -9.61
CA GLY A 117 -13.87 2.35 -10.15
C GLY A 117 -14.10 3.45 -9.12
N TYR A 118 -14.73 3.15 -7.99
CA TYR A 118 -14.92 4.08 -6.89
C TYR A 118 -13.67 4.22 -6.00
N TYR A 119 -13.01 3.11 -5.69
CA TYR A 119 -11.90 3.05 -4.73
C TYR A 119 -10.51 3.05 -5.38
N MET A 120 -10.40 2.88 -6.69
CA MET A 120 -9.12 2.88 -7.40
C MET A 120 -8.96 4.12 -8.25
N MET A 121 -7.84 4.82 -8.10
CA MET A 121 -7.59 6.12 -8.73
C MET A 121 -7.00 5.97 -10.13
N ASP A 122 -6.23 4.91 -10.38
CA ASP A 122 -5.50 4.68 -11.62
C ASP A 122 -5.43 3.17 -11.97
N LEU A 123 -4.68 2.86 -13.03
CA LEU A 123 -4.50 1.51 -13.54
C LEU A 123 -3.15 0.86 -13.15
N SER A 124 -2.42 1.46 -12.21
CA SER A 124 -1.16 0.92 -11.69
C SER A 124 -1.33 0.12 -10.40
N ALA A 125 -2.38 0.40 -9.61
CA ALA A 125 -2.69 -0.37 -8.41
C ALA A 125 -3.43 -1.68 -8.74
N CYS A 126 -2.76 -2.57 -9.45
CA CYS A 126 -3.30 -3.85 -9.92
C CYS A 126 -3.52 -4.84 -8.77
N ILE A 127 -4.69 -5.50 -8.72
CA ILE A 127 -5.03 -6.45 -7.65
C ILE A 127 -4.94 -7.90 -8.17
N VAL A 128 -4.25 -8.74 -7.38
CA VAL A 128 -4.18 -10.21 -7.53
C VAL A 128 -4.51 -10.87 -6.18
N ALA A 129 -4.63 -12.18 -6.15
CA ALA A 129 -5.02 -12.95 -4.95
C ALA A 129 -4.29 -12.55 -3.65
N GLY A 130 -2.97 -12.33 -3.75
CA GLY A 130 -2.12 -12.01 -2.59
C GLY A 130 -2.05 -10.53 -2.21
N THR A 131 -2.66 -9.61 -2.98
CA THR A 131 -2.49 -8.16 -2.81
C THR A 131 -2.89 -7.67 -1.42
N TYR A 132 -4.07 -8.03 -0.96
CA TYR A 132 -4.56 -7.56 0.35
C TYR A 132 -3.67 -8.02 1.50
N LYS A 133 -3.30 -9.30 1.51
CA LYS A 133 -2.43 -9.85 2.55
C LYS A 133 -1.03 -9.22 2.52
N ALA A 134 -0.46 -9.02 1.35
CA ALA A 134 0.82 -8.32 1.20
C ALA A 134 0.74 -6.87 1.70
N ALA A 135 -0.36 -6.15 1.43
CA ALA A 135 -0.56 -4.78 1.90
C ALA A 135 -0.71 -4.70 3.42
N LEU A 136 -1.45 -5.64 4.05
CA LEU A 136 -1.53 -5.75 5.51
C LEU A 136 -0.16 -6.01 6.13
N THR A 137 0.58 -6.97 5.59
CA THR A 137 1.92 -7.29 6.08
C THR A 137 2.88 -6.13 5.91
N SER A 138 2.83 -5.41 4.78
CA SER A 138 3.60 -4.19 4.55
C SER A 138 3.32 -3.13 5.61
N THR A 139 2.07 -2.97 6.02
CA THR A 139 1.68 -2.05 7.10
C THR A 139 2.18 -2.54 8.46
N ASN A 140 2.09 -3.82 8.76
CA ASN A 140 2.64 -4.41 9.99
C ASN A 140 4.17 -4.25 10.08
N ILE A 141 4.88 -4.31 8.94
CA ILE A 141 6.32 -4.01 8.85
C ILE A 141 6.59 -2.56 9.28
N ALA A 142 5.81 -1.59 8.77
CA ALA A 142 5.97 -0.19 9.14
C ALA A 142 5.66 0.08 10.61
N LEU A 143 4.58 -0.52 11.15
CA LEU A 143 4.20 -0.42 12.56
C LEU A 143 5.26 -1.05 13.47
N SER A 144 5.80 -2.22 13.12
CA SER A 144 6.86 -2.89 13.88
C SER A 144 8.12 -2.04 13.94
N ALA A 145 8.50 -1.42 12.82
CA ALA A 145 9.64 -0.51 12.77
C ALA A 145 9.41 0.73 13.65
N ALA A 146 8.23 1.35 13.55
CA ALA A 146 7.86 2.50 14.36
C ALA A 146 7.85 2.16 15.86
N ASN A 147 7.25 1.03 16.25
CA ASN A 147 7.22 0.56 17.64
C ASN A 147 8.62 0.27 18.16
N SER A 148 9.44 -0.43 17.40
CA SER A 148 10.83 -0.72 17.76
C SER A 148 11.65 0.56 17.95
N SER A 149 11.53 1.53 17.03
CA SER A 149 12.22 2.82 17.13
C SER A 149 11.79 3.59 18.36
N PHE A 150 10.50 3.58 18.69
CA PHE A 150 9.96 4.25 19.86
C PHE A 150 10.47 3.61 21.17
N ILE A 151 10.41 2.28 21.27
CA ILE A 151 10.79 1.54 22.50
C ILE A 151 12.30 1.67 22.78
N PHE A 152 13.12 1.46 21.75
CA PHE A 152 14.58 1.39 21.91
C PHE A 152 15.30 2.70 21.63
N GLN A 153 14.58 3.77 21.29
CA GLN A 153 15.11 5.11 20.96
C GLN A 153 16.22 5.04 19.89
N ASN A 154 16.04 4.15 18.92
CA ASN A 154 16.97 3.88 17.82
C ASN A 154 16.23 3.91 16.47
N SER A 155 16.99 4.11 15.41
CA SER A 155 16.46 3.98 14.04
C SER A 155 16.15 2.52 13.70
N SER A 156 15.01 2.29 13.04
CA SER A 156 14.65 1.03 12.41
C SER A 156 14.38 1.25 10.93
N PHE A 157 14.43 0.18 10.15
CA PHE A 157 14.14 0.20 8.72
C PHE A 157 12.96 -0.72 8.42
N ALA A 158 11.92 -0.18 7.79
CA ALA A 158 10.75 -0.91 7.32
C ALA A 158 10.89 -1.19 5.82
N LEU A 159 11.16 -2.44 5.44
CA LEU A 159 11.28 -2.83 4.04
C LEU A 159 9.91 -3.25 3.51
N CYS A 160 9.10 -2.24 3.18
CA CYS A 160 7.70 -2.37 2.79
C CYS A 160 7.52 -2.64 1.28
N ARG A 161 6.66 -3.60 0.96
CA ARG A 161 6.08 -3.82 -0.36
C ARG A 161 4.73 -4.55 -0.19
N PRO A 162 3.64 -4.06 -0.85
CA PRO A 162 3.51 -2.87 -1.71
C PRO A 162 3.88 -1.56 -1.02
N PRO A 163 4.17 -0.48 -1.79
CA PRO A 163 4.36 0.87 -1.26
C PRO A 163 3.04 1.46 -0.72
N GLY A 164 3.05 2.71 -0.22
CA GLY A 164 1.88 3.24 0.47
C GLY A 164 1.51 4.70 0.18
N HIS A 165 2.45 5.57 -0.21
CA HIS A 165 2.29 7.02 -0.16
C HIS A 165 1.24 7.62 -1.11
N HIS A 166 0.83 6.89 -2.16
CA HIS A 166 -0.25 7.28 -3.05
C HIS A 166 -1.64 6.81 -2.57
N ALA A 167 -1.73 5.84 -1.64
CA ALA A 167 -3.01 5.44 -1.08
C ALA A 167 -3.57 6.52 -0.16
N GLY A 168 -4.73 7.04 -0.49
CA GLY A 168 -5.46 8.00 0.34
C GLY A 168 -6.36 7.32 1.36
N LYS A 169 -7.20 8.11 2.03
CA LYS A 169 -8.10 7.61 3.05
C LYS A 169 -9.02 6.50 2.53
N ASP A 170 -9.50 6.61 1.29
CA ASP A 170 -10.50 5.73 0.69
C ASP A 170 -10.20 5.40 -0.78
N TYR A 171 -8.91 5.38 -1.17
CA TYR A 171 -8.53 5.00 -2.54
C TYR A 171 -7.13 4.41 -2.64
N ALA A 172 -6.95 3.50 -3.63
CA ALA A 172 -5.69 2.97 -4.11
C ALA A 172 -5.23 3.69 -5.38
N GLY A 173 -3.93 3.76 -5.61
CA GLY A 173 -3.30 4.30 -6.82
C GLY A 173 -1.78 4.25 -6.70
N GLY A 174 -1.06 4.43 -7.81
CA GLY A 174 0.40 4.47 -7.81
C GLY A 174 1.04 3.26 -7.13
N TYR A 175 0.57 2.05 -7.41
CA TYR A 175 1.01 0.79 -6.77
C TYR A 175 0.66 0.65 -5.27
N CYS A 176 0.00 1.64 -4.68
CA CYS A 176 -0.26 1.73 -3.24
C CYS A 176 -1.70 1.32 -2.90
N PHE A 177 -1.86 0.54 -1.84
CA PHE A 177 -3.16 0.04 -1.35
C PHE A 177 -3.45 0.52 0.09
N ILE A 178 -2.50 0.39 0.99
CA ILE A 178 -2.57 0.91 2.37
C ILE A 178 -1.40 1.86 2.55
N ASN A 179 -1.63 3.02 3.12
CA ASN A 179 -0.57 4.00 3.36
C ASN A 179 0.22 3.64 4.62
N ASN A 180 1.23 2.80 4.46
CA ASN A 180 2.07 2.27 5.53
C ASN A 180 2.65 3.37 6.42
N ALA A 181 3.21 4.41 5.80
CA ALA A 181 3.82 5.55 6.51
C ALA A 181 2.77 6.33 7.30
N SER A 182 1.58 6.55 6.71
CA SER A 182 0.49 7.24 7.39
C SER A 182 -0.05 6.45 8.58
N VAL A 183 -0.20 5.13 8.45
CA VAL A 183 -0.64 4.27 9.55
C VAL A 183 0.40 4.29 10.69
N ALA A 184 1.68 4.16 10.38
CA ALA A 184 2.76 4.23 11.37
C ALA A 184 2.84 5.62 12.03
N ALA A 185 2.71 6.71 11.25
CA ALA A 185 2.70 8.07 11.78
C ALA A 185 1.50 8.31 12.69
N ASN A 186 0.30 7.91 12.27
CA ASN A 186 -0.91 8.02 13.10
C ASN A 186 -0.77 7.22 14.42
N TRP A 187 -0.16 6.04 14.39
CA TRP A 187 0.13 5.27 15.60
C TRP A 187 1.08 6.01 16.53
N LEU A 188 2.12 6.66 15.99
CA LEU A 188 3.09 7.46 16.76
C LEU A 188 2.48 8.74 17.35
N THR A 189 1.42 9.32 16.78
CA THR A 189 0.79 10.53 17.34
C THR A 189 0.25 10.33 18.75
N GLN A 190 -0.03 9.09 19.16
CA GLN A 190 -0.37 8.76 20.55
C GLN A 190 0.78 9.06 21.54
N LYS A 191 1.99 9.29 21.04
CA LYS A 191 3.21 9.55 21.80
C LYS A 191 3.73 10.98 21.65
N GLY A 192 3.26 11.71 20.65
CA GLY A 192 3.66 13.08 20.34
C GLY A 192 3.43 13.47 18.90
N LYS A 193 3.74 14.71 18.54
CA LYS A 193 3.67 15.18 17.16
C LYS A 193 4.67 14.42 16.29
N THR A 194 4.24 14.06 15.07
CA THR A 194 5.01 13.25 14.14
C THR A 194 5.27 14.01 12.85
N ALA A 195 6.36 13.72 12.17
CA ALA A 195 6.64 14.23 10.82
C ALA A 195 6.89 13.07 9.87
N ILE A 196 6.38 13.19 8.64
CA ILE A 196 6.69 12.32 7.50
C ILE A 196 7.49 13.13 6.51
N LEU A 197 8.70 12.68 6.20
CA LEU A 197 9.51 13.19 5.08
C LEU A 197 9.48 12.16 3.96
N ASP A 198 8.82 12.51 2.87
CA ASP A 198 8.73 11.72 1.66
C ASP A 198 9.76 12.22 0.64
N ILE A 199 10.63 11.34 0.19
CA ILE A 199 11.68 11.64 -0.79
C ILE A 199 11.54 10.78 -2.06
N ASP A 200 10.35 10.21 -2.27
CA ASP A 200 10.04 9.54 -3.53
C ASP A 200 10.02 10.55 -4.67
N TYR A 201 10.29 10.07 -5.89
CA TYR A 201 10.25 10.91 -7.09
C TYR A 201 8.86 11.53 -7.31
N HIS A 202 7.80 10.80 -6.96
CA HIS A 202 6.42 11.28 -7.05
C HIS A 202 5.96 11.91 -5.73
N ALA A 203 5.11 12.93 -5.84
CA ALA A 203 4.48 13.53 -4.66
C ALA A 203 3.63 12.51 -3.90
N GLY A 204 3.80 12.44 -2.58
CA GLY A 204 3.03 11.57 -1.69
C GLY A 204 1.60 12.08 -1.48
N ASN A 205 0.80 12.14 -2.56
CA ASN A 205 -0.54 12.72 -2.55
C ASN A 205 -1.51 12.04 -1.57
N GLY A 206 -1.39 10.72 -1.39
CA GLY A 206 -2.23 9.99 -0.43
C GLY A 206 -1.89 10.35 1.01
N THR A 207 -0.60 10.48 1.34
CA THR A 207 -0.15 10.94 2.66
C THR A 207 -0.63 12.37 2.94
N GLN A 208 -0.53 13.27 1.96
CA GLN A 208 -1.03 14.62 2.06
C GLN A 208 -2.54 14.66 2.29
N ASP A 209 -3.32 13.89 1.54
CA ASP A 209 -4.77 13.82 1.65
C ASP A 209 -5.23 13.36 3.05
N ILE A 210 -4.56 12.35 3.61
CA ILE A 210 -4.87 11.79 4.93
C ILE A 210 -4.67 12.83 6.05
N PHE A 211 -3.61 13.62 5.99
CA PHE A 211 -3.22 14.55 7.06
C PHE A 211 -3.50 16.02 6.77
N TYR A 212 -4.19 16.33 5.67
CA TYR A 212 -4.37 17.70 5.21
C TYR A 212 -5.00 18.65 6.24
N GLU A 213 -5.92 18.16 7.06
CA GLU A 213 -6.63 18.93 8.09
C GLU A 213 -6.11 18.66 9.52
N ARG A 214 -4.94 18.01 9.66
CA ARG A 214 -4.37 17.61 10.96
C ARG A 214 -3.14 18.45 11.31
N ASP A 215 -3.04 18.85 12.58
CA ASP A 215 -1.92 19.65 13.12
C ASP A 215 -0.92 18.85 13.97
N ASP A 216 -1.16 17.54 14.11
CA ASP A 216 -0.32 16.61 14.86
C ASP A 216 0.64 15.80 13.97
N VAL A 217 0.44 15.84 12.65
CA VAL A 217 1.35 15.22 11.67
C VAL A 217 1.78 16.24 10.62
N LEU A 218 3.07 16.54 10.58
CA LEU A 218 3.69 17.34 9.53
C LEU A 218 4.05 16.47 8.33
N THR A 219 3.50 16.74 7.15
CA THR A 219 3.87 16.06 5.91
C THR A 219 4.77 16.95 5.06
N ILE A 220 5.90 16.41 4.63
CA ILE A 220 6.89 17.08 3.76
C ILE A 220 7.16 16.13 2.59
N SER A 221 7.05 16.62 1.35
CA SER A 221 7.40 15.84 0.16
C SER A 221 8.42 16.61 -0.69
N ILE A 222 9.50 15.93 -1.05
CA ILE A 222 10.54 16.44 -1.97
C ILE A 222 10.48 15.54 -3.20
N HIS A 223 9.90 16.05 -4.29
CA HIS A 223 9.56 15.24 -5.46
C HIS A 223 9.93 15.94 -6.76
N GLY A 224 9.92 15.19 -7.87
CA GLY A 224 10.09 15.74 -9.20
C GLY A 224 8.92 16.63 -9.60
N ASP A 225 9.18 17.60 -10.48
CA ASP A 225 8.13 18.37 -11.15
C ASP A 225 7.53 17.47 -12.25
N PRO A 226 6.21 17.13 -12.20
CA PRO A 226 5.58 16.25 -13.18
C PRO A 226 5.36 16.92 -14.53
#